data_561581610261a5ef8665c0d473c8af80
#
_entry.id   561581610261a5ef8665c0d473c8af80
#
_cell.length_a   1.000
_cell.length_b   1.000
_cell.length_c   1.000
_cell.angle_alpha   90.00
_cell.angle_beta   90.00
_cell.angle_gamma   90.00
#
_symmetry.space_group_name_H-M   'P 1'
#
loop_
_entity.id
_entity.type
_entity.pdbx_description
1 polymer ?
#
loop_
_entity_poly.entity_id
_entity_poly.type
_entity_poly.pdbx_seq_one_letter_code
_entity_poly.pdbx_strand_id
1 'polypeptide(L)'
;MRVLTHTVTAAEANRTVKQLLHGLWGVSGSFLSRLKFRQAITVNGAPVTVRFVPCPGDVLAADISDLPGEHPHIRPVDFPLDILYEDEDLLLINKPAGIAVHPAALTEETATIAGAAAHYLHSKSFHAVNRLDRGTT
;
A
#
# COMPACT_ATOMS: atom_id res chain seq x y z
N MET A 1 0.60 13.38 -0.42
CA MET A 1 0.78 12.94 0.99
C MET A 1 -0.56 12.34 1.42
N ARG A 2 -0.58 11.08 1.82
CA ARG A 2 -1.81 10.36 2.18
C ARG A 2 -1.71 9.94 3.65
N VAL A 3 -2.50 10.57 4.51
CA VAL A 3 -2.47 10.38 5.96
C VAL A 3 -3.83 9.88 6.44
N LEU A 4 -3.84 8.75 7.12
CA LEU A 4 -5.01 8.28 7.87
C LEU A 4 -5.01 8.92 9.25
N THR A 5 -6.17 9.39 9.70
CA THR A 5 -6.33 10.00 11.03
C THR A 5 -7.53 9.40 11.75
N HIS A 6 -7.40 9.27 13.09
CA HIS A 6 -8.48 8.80 13.94
C HIS A 6 -8.39 9.45 15.32
N THR A 7 -9.51 9.95 15.83
CA THR A 7 -9.58 10.41 17.22
C THR A 7 -9.94 9.24 18.12
N VAL A 8 -9.07 8.93 19.07
CA VAL A 8 -9.22 7.80 19.99
C VAL A 8 -10.46 8.01 20.88
N THR A 9 -11.32 7.01 20.91
CA THR A 9 -12.55 7.03 21.69
C THR A 9 -12.38 6.43 23.09
N ALA A 10 -13.33 6.67 24.00
CA ALA A 10 -13.34 6.04 25.33
C ALA A 10 -13.42 4.50 25.27
N ALA A 11 -14.08 3.94 24.24
CA ALA A 11 -14.18 2.49 24.02
C ALA A 11 -12.84 1.85 23.57
N GLU A 12 -11.90 2.66 23.12
CA GLU A 12 -10.57 2.25 22.67
C GLU A 12 -9.49 2.49 23.72
N ALA A 13 -9.87 2.99 24.89
CA ALA A 13 -8.97 3.19 26.02
C ALA A 13 -8.18 1.90 26.34
N ASN A 14 -6.91 2.08 26.74
CA ASN A 14 -5.97 0.99 27.05
C ASN A 14 -5.52 0.14 25.85
N ARG A 15 -5.90 0.49 24.62
CA ARG A 15 -5.35 -0.15 23.42
C ARG A 15 -4.04 0.52 23.00
N THR A 16 -3.09 -0.32 22.62
CA THR A 16 -1.84 0.19 22.02
C THR A 16 -2.08 0.70 20.61
N VAL A 17 -1.21 1.61 20.13
CA VAL A 17 -1.20 2.06 18.74
C VAL A 17 -1.21 0.89 17.76
N LYS A 18 -0.46 -0.19 18.03
CA LYS A 18 -0.51 -1.41 17.21
C LYS A 18 -1.92 -1.98 17.09
N GLN A 19 -2.62 -2.12 18.21
CA GLN A 19 -3.99 -2.69 18.24
C GLN A 19 -4.98 -1.78 17.53
N LEU A 20 -4.81 -0.46 17.65
CA LEU A 20 -5.65 0.51 16.95
C LEU A 20 -5.41 0.45 15.43
N LEU A 21 -4.16 0.47 14.97
CA LEU A 21 -3.82 0.38 13.54
C LEU A 21 -4.37 -0.90 12.90
N HIS A 22 -4.25 -2.04 13.59
CA HIS A 22 -4.84 -3.29 13.10
C HIS A 22 -6.36 -3.27 13.09
N GLY A 23 -6.99 -2.78 14.16
CA GLY A 23 -8.44 -2.82 14.33
C GLY A 23 -9.18 -1.82 13.46
N LEU A 24 -8.65 -0.60 13.29
CA LEU A 24 -9.29 0.48 12.53
C LEU A 24 -9.05 0.35 11.02
N TRP A 25 -7.81 0.03 10.63
CA TRP A 25 -7.39 0.13 9.23
C TRP A 25 -6.84 -1.17 8.65
N GLY A 26 -6.92 -2.27 9.38
CA GLY A 26 -6.46 -3.58 8.90
C GLY A 26 -4.96 -3.63 8.57
N VAL A 27 -4.14 -2.77 9.18
CA VAL A 27 -2.71 -2.65 8.88
C VAL A 27 -2.00 -3.99 9.10
N SER A 28 -1.41 -4.55 8.04
CA SER A 28 -0.65 -5.81 8.12
C SER A 28 0.64 -5.66 8.94
N GLY A 29 1.19 -6.76 9.44
CA GLY A 29 2.45 -6.74 10.20
C GLY A 29 3.65 -6.22 9.40
N SER A 30 3.72 -6.54 8.10
CA SER A 30 4.76 -6.04 7.20
C SER A 30 4.62 -4.54 6.97
N PHE A 31 3.41 -4.06 6.73
CA PHE A 31 3.14 -2.64 6.56
C PHE A 31 3.40 -1.84 7.85
N LEU A 32 3.01 -2.39 9.00
CA LEU A 32 3.33 -1.78 10.30
C LEU A 32 4.84 -1.64 10.52
N SER A 33 5.64 -2.63 10.09
CA SER A 33 7.09 -2.54 10.17
C SER A 33 7.66 -1.41 9.31
N ARG A 34 7.11 -1.19 8.12
CA ARG A 34 7.46 -0.06 7.25
C ARG A 34 7.12 1.29 7.91
N LEU A 35 5.89 1.43 8.44
CA LEU A 35 5.46 2.65 9.14
C LEU A 35 6.38 2.98 10.33
N LYS A 36 6.77 1.97 11.11
CA LYS A 36 7.72 2.12 12.22
C LYS A 36 9.08 2.63 11.75
N PHE A 37 9.64 2.00 10.72
CA PHE A 37 10.96 2.37 10.20
C PHE A 37 10.99 3.81 9.71
N ARG A 38 9.89 4.28 9.12
CA ARG A 38 9.72 5.65 8.61
C ARG A 38 9.34 6.67 9.67
N GLN A 39 9.10 6.24 10.92
CA GLN A 39 8.51 7.10 11.97
C GLN A 39 7.19 7.77 11.51
N ALA A 40 6.43 7.07 10.69
CA ALA A 40 5.22 7.56 10.03
C ALA A 40 3.98 7.49 10.92
N ILE A 41 4.12 7.17 12.20
CA ILE A 41 3.02 7.05 13.16
C ILE A 41 3.17 8.16 14.21
N THR A 42 2.13 8.97 14.35
CA THR A 42 2.13 10.08 15.31
C THR A 42 0.87 10.06 16.18
N VAL A 43 0.98 10.61 17.37
CA VAL A 43 -0.16 10.95 18.23
C VAL A 43 -0.04 12.43 18.57
N ASN A 44 -1.10 13.20 18.29
CA ASN A 44 -1.12 14.66 18.42
C ASN A 44 0.07 15.35 17.71
N GLY A 45 0.46 14.80 16.55
CA GLY A 45 1.59 15.29 15.74
C GLY A 45 2.97 14.86 16.24
N ALA A 46 3.12 14.22 17.39
CA ALA A 46 4.38 13.71 17.91
C ALA A 46 4.61 12.25 17.50
N PRO A 47 5.80 11.87 17.00
CA PRO A 47 6.12 10.48 16.68
C PRO A 47 6.03 9.57 17.91
N VAL A 48 5.40 8.42 17.76
CA VAL A 48 5.21 7.46 18.85
C VAL A 48 5.60 6.04 18.44
N THR A 49 5.88 5.21 19.44
CA THR A 49 6.09 3.77 19.21
C THR A 49 4.76 3.04 19.09
N VAL A 50 4.77 1.86 18.48
CA VAL A 50 3.57 1.01 18.36
C VAL A 50 3.07 0.46 19.69
N ARG A 51 3.89 0.55 20.76
CA ARG A 51 3.51 0.16 22.12
C ARG A 51 2.87 1.29 22.92
N PHE A 52 2.91 2.51 22.41
CA PHE A 52 2.27 3.66 23.04
C PHE A 52 0.77 3.41 23.19
N VAL A 53 0.22 3.83 24.30
CA VAL A 53 -1.23 3.74 24.61
C VAL A 53 -1.76 5.17 24.63
N PRO A 54 -2.46 5.61 23.58
CA PRO A 54 -3.04 6.95 23.56
C PRO A 54 -4.26 7.05 24.50
N CYS A 55 -4.52 8.26 24.97
CA CYS A 55 -5.70 8.57 25.75
C CYS A 55 -6.92 8.87 24.86
N PRO A 56 -8.14 8.66 25.36
CA PRO A 56 -9.35 9.17 24.70
C PRO A 56 -9.23 10.66 24.39
N GLY A 57 -9.55 11.04 23.15
CA GLY A 57 -9.39 12.40 22.64
C GLY A 57 -8.07 12.67 21.90
N ASP A 58 -7.07 11.81 22.04
CA ASP A 58 -5.84 11.90 21.24
C ASP A 58 -6.11 11.63 19.77
N VAL A 59 -5.37 12.31 18.90
CA VAL A 59 -5.43 12.11 17.45
C VAL A 59 -4.27 11.22 17.00
N LEU A 60 -4.60 9.98 16.68
CA LEU A 60 -3.68 9.04 16.02
C LEU A 60 -3.62 9.34 14.52
N ALA A 61 -2.42 9.44 13.97
CA ALA A 61 -2.22 9.59 12.54
C ALA A 61 -1.16 8.62 12.02
N ALA A 62 -1.35 8.15 10.78
CA ALA A 62 -0.39 7.30 10.07
C ALA A 62 -0.22 7.80 8.63
N ASP A 63 1.01 8.16 8.26
CA ASP A 63 1.35 8.53 6.88
C ASP A 63 1.59 7.25 6.07
N ILE A 64 0.62 6.95 5.20
CA ILE A 64 0.61 5.78 4.32
C ILE A 64 1.07 6.10 2.89
N SER A 65 1.65 7.28 2.68
CA SER A 65 2.17 7.67 1.36
C SER A 65 3.27 6.71 0.89
N ASP A 66 3.26 6.40 -0.39
CA ASP A 66 4.35 5.66 -1.02
C ASP A 66 5.61 6.52 -1.12
N LEU A 67 6.76 5.88 -0.95
CA LEU A 67 8.04 6.55 -1.16
C LEU A 67 8.47 6.44 -2.62
N PRO A 68 9.08 7.50 -3.18
CA PRO A 68 9.73 7.39 -4.47
C PRO A 68 10.75 6.23 -4.46
N GLY A 69 10.62 5.29 -5.41
CA GLY A 69 11.54 4.18 -5.55
C GLY A 69 11.21 2.92 -4.72
N GLU A 70 10.07 2.83 -4.05
CA GLU A 70 9.64 1.61 -3.32
C GLU A 70 9.57 0.36 -4.23
N HIS A 71 9.41 0.55 -5.55
CA HIS A 71 9.40 -0.52 -6.54
C HIS A 71 10.43 -0.28 -7.66
N PRO A 72 11.74 -0.26 -7.35
CA PRO A 72 12.78 0.09 -8.33
C PRO A 72 12.90 -0.92 -9.48
N HIS A 73 12.41 -2.14 -9.28
CA HIS A 73 12.41 -3.23 -10.26
C HIS A 73 11.24 -3.17 -11.25
N ILE A 74 10.22 -2.34 -10.99
CA ILE A 74 9.12 -2.14 -11.96
C ILE A 74 9.61 -1.17 -13.03
N ARG A 75 9.73 -1.66 -14.26
CA ARG A 75 10.04 -0.86 -15.44
C ARG A 75 8.73 -0.52 -16.14
N PRO A 76 8.39 0.77 -16.29
CA PRO A 76 7.22 1.17 -17.08
C PRO A 76 7.35 0.66 -18.50
N VAL A 77 6.30 0.06 -19.03
CA VAL A 77 6.24 -0.47 -20.39
C VAL A 77 4.92 -0.07 -21.02
N ASP A 78 4.98 0.38 -22.26
CA ASP A 78 3.78 0.65 -23.07
C ASP A 78 3.17 -0.68 -23.53
N PHE A 79 2.17 -1.12 -22.77
CA PHE A 79 1.40 -2.32 -23.06
C PHE A 79 -0.09 -2.01 -22.81
N PRO A 80 -0.99 -2.36 -23.74
CA PRO A 80 -2.39 -2.05 -23.62
C PRO A 80 -3.02 -2.78 -22.43
N LEU A 81 -3.72 -2.03 -21.59
CA LEU A 81 -4.48 -2.55 -20.44
C LEU A 81 -5.97 -2.59 -20.80
N ASP A 82 -6.60 -3.72 -20.58
CA ASP A 82 -8.06 -3.86 -20.62
C ASP A 82 -8.60 -3.50 -19.24
N ILE A 83 -8.95 -2.23 -19.06
CA ILE A 83 -9.39 -1.66 -17.78
C ILE A 83 -10.91 -1.84 -17.66
N LEU A 84 -11.33 -2.58 -16.64
CA LEU A 84 -12.74 -2.83 -16.34
C LEU A 84 -13.33 -1.77 -15.40
N TYR A 85 -12.50 -1.23 -14.51
CA TYR A 85 -12.89 -0.21 -13.54
C TYR A 85 -11.67 0.57 -13.08
N GLU A 86 -11.83 1.86 -12.83
CA GLU A 86 -10.81 2.74 -12.29
C GLU A 86 -11.45 3.81 -11.39
N ASP A 87 -10.84 4.07 -10.25
CA ASP A 87 -11.10 5.23 -9.40
C ASP A 87 -9.78 5.74 -8.79
N GLU A 88 -9.86 6.62 -7.79
CA GLU A 88 -8.67 7.21 -7.15
C GLU A 88 -7.80 6.18 -6.41
N ASP A 89 -8.34 5.03 -6.05
CA ASP A 89 -7.70 4.02 -5.20
C ASP A 89 -7.51 2.67 -5.88
N LEU A 90 -8.33 2.33 -6.87
CA LEU A 90 -8.40 1.01 -7.47
C LEU A 90 -8.30 1.06 -8.99
N LEU A 91 -7.54 0.11 -9.53
CA LEU A 91 -7.50 -0.20 -10.95
C LEU A 91 -7.79 -1.69 -11.15
N LEU A 92 -8.95 -2.01 -11.74
CA LEU A 92 -9.36 -3.37 -12.05
C LEU A 92 -9.05 -3.67 -13.51
N ILE A 93 -8.20 -4.65 -13.74
CA ILE A 93 -7.70 -4.99 -15.07
C ILE A 93 -8.12 -6.42 -15.43
N ASN A 94 -8.67 -6.60 -16.62
CA ASN A 94 -8.84 -7.91 -17.23
C ASN A 94 -7.48 -8.36 -17.79
N LYS A 95 -6.77 -9.18 -17.00
CA LYS A 95 -5.41 -9.60 -17.35
C LYS A 95 -5.44 -10.61 -18.51
N PRO A 96 -4.80 -10.37 -19.64
CA PRO A 96 -4.69 -11.38 -20.69
C PRO A 96 -3.79 -12.54 -20.25
N ALA A 97 -4.04 -13.73 -20.79
CA ALA A 97 -3.13 -14.86 -20.63
C ALA A 97 -1.76 -14.55 -21.26
N GLY A 98 -0.71 -15.17 -20.75
CA GLY A 98 0.65 -15.04 -21.28
C GLY A 98 1.50 -13.93 -20.68
N ILE A 99 0.91 -12.97 -19.91
CA ILE A 99 1.65 -11.91 -19.24
C ILE A 99 1.69 -12.14 -17.72
N ALA A 100 2.83 -11.88 -17.09
CA ALA A 100 2.99 -11.96 -15.63
C ALA A 100 2.48 -10.68 -14.93
N VAL A 101 2.01 -10.79 -13.68
CA VAL A 101 1.62 -9.61 -12.88
C VAL A 101 2.85 -8.81 -12.48
N HIS A 102 3.88 -9.46 -11.96
CA HIS A 102 5.14 -8.84 -11.54
C HIS A 102 6.34 -9.42 -12.31
N PRO A 103 7.41 -8.65 -12.49
CA PRO A 103 8.63 -9.19 -13.07
C PRO A 103 9.18 -10.31 -12.17
N ALA A 104 9.64 -11.40 -12.77
CA ALA A 104 10.38 -12.43 -12.05
C ALA A 104 11.82 -11.95 -11.84
N ALA A 105 12.41 -12.24 -10.67
CA ALA A 105 13.72 -11.72 -10.26
C ALA A 105 14.89 -12.10 -11.19
N LEU A 106 14.71 -13.08 -12.07
CA LEU A 106 15.76 -13.66 -12.93
C LEU A 106 15.42 -13.67 -14.43
N THR A 107 14.31 -13.08 -14.85
CA THR A 107 13.91 -13.05 -16.25
C THR A 107 13.91 -11.61 -16.77
N GLU A 108 14.50 -11.38 -17.92
CA GLU A 108 14.36 -10.14 -18.69
C GLU A 108 12.94 -10.06 -19.32
N GLU A 109 11.91 -10.23 -18.50
CA GLU A 109 10.54 -10.07 -18.99
C GLU A 109 10.33 -8.62 -19.41
N THR A 110 10.03 -8.43 -20.68
CA THR A 110 9.87 -7.12 -21.29
C THR A 110 8.54 -6.46 -20.93
N ALA A 111 7.51 -7.23 -20.61
CA ALA A 111 6.19 -6.71 -20.25
C ALA A 111 5.59 -7.45 -19.06
N THR A 112 5.05 -6.68 -18.09
CA THR A 112 4.27 -7.17 -16.95
C THR A 112 3.08 -6.25 -16.70
N ILE A 113 2.04 -6.73 -16.03
CA ILE A 113 0.91 -5.88 -15.64
C ILE A 113 1.38 -4.72 -14.75
N ALA A 114 2.32 -4.97 -13.83
CA ALA A 114 2.91 -3.92 -13.00
C ALA A 114 3.61 -2.85 -13.83
N GLY A 115 4.36 -3.26 -14.87
CA GLY A 115 5.02 -2.33 -15.78
C GLY A 115 4.05 -1.52 -16.63
N ALA A 116 3.00 -2.17 -17.14
CA ALA A 116 1.94 -1.53 -17.90
C ALA A 116 1.15 -0.52 -17.03
N ALA A 117 0.78 -0.93 -15.81
CA ALA A 117 0.12 -0.03 -14.86
C ALA A 117 1.01 1.16 -14.46
N ALA A 118 2.31 0.93 -14.25
CA ALA A 118 3.26 2.00 -13.96
C ALA A 118 3.40 3.01 -15.12
N HIS A 119 3.33 2.54 -16.35
CA HIS A 119 3.30 3.40 -17.54
C HIS A 119 1.99 4.20 -17.62
N TYR A 120 0.86 3.51 -17.49
CA TYR A 120 -0.47 4.11 -17.56
C TYR A 120 -0.70 5.19 -16.48
N LEU A 121 -0.36 4.86 -15.24
CA LEU A 121 -0.54 5.76 -14.09
C LEU A 121 0.57 6.83 -13.96
N HIS A 122 1.58 6.81 -14.83
CA HIS A 122 2.79 7.63 -14.69
C HIS A 122 3.42 7.56 -13.29
N SER A 123 3.30 6.40 -12.64
CA SER A 123 3.73 6.15 -11.27
C SER A 123 4.32 4.75 -11.13
N LYS A 124 5.36 4.61 -10.31
CA LYS A 124 5.91 3.28 -9.95
C LYS A 124 5.23 2.66 -8.73
N SER A 125 4.27 3.35 -8.13
CA SER A 125 3.47 2.83 -7.01
C SER A 125 2.41 1.89 -7.55
N PHE A 126 2.66 0.59 -7.41
CA PHE A 126 1.73 -0.46 -7.81
C PHE A 126 1.64 -1.52 -6.71
N HIS A 127 0.45 -1.69 -6.17
CA HIS A 127 0.15 -2.65 -5.11
C HIS A 127 -0.89 -3.66 -5.59
N ALA A 128 -0.43 -4.82 -6.06
CA ALA A 128 -1.34 -5.89 -6.44
C ALA A 128 -2.09 -6.42 -5.22
N VAL A 129 -3.42 -6.39 -5.24
CA VAL A 129 -4.28 -6.96 -4.20
C VAL A 129 -4.22 -8.48 -4.25
N ASN A 130 -4.17 -9.06 -5.47
CA ASN A 130 -4.00 -10.48 -5.73
C ASN A 130 -3.04 -10.69 -6.91
N ARG A 131 -2.60 -11.92 -7.09
CA ARG A 131 -1.77 -12.32 -8.23
C ARG A 131 -2.46 -13.44 -8.97
N LEU A 132 -2.50 -13.33 -10.28
CA LEU A 132 -2.87 -14.41 -11.17
C LEU A 132 -1.62 -14.98 -11.82
N ASP A 133 -1.62 -16.28 -12.07
CA ASP A 133 -0.54 -16.93 -12.80
C ASP A 133 -0.46 -16.41 -14.24
N ARG A 134 0.72 -16.58 -14.87
CA ARG A 134 0.97 -16.07 -16.22
C ARG A 134 -0.07 -16.56 -17.23
N GLY A 135 -0.46 -17.83 -17.15
CA GLY A 135 -1.41 -18.47 -18.07
C GLY A 135 -2.88 -18.21 -17.76
N THR A 136 -3.18 -17.52 -16.65
CA THR A 136 -4.56 -17.25 -16.18
C THR A 136 -5.01 -15.85 -16.60
N THR A 137 -6.28 -15.72 -16.94
CA THR A 137 -6.98 -14.45 -17.17
C THR A 137 -7.83 -14.08 -15.98
#